data_f1ffa9154c9f33f89c168bc0a9d4987b
#
_entry.id   f1ffa9154c9f33f89c168bc0a9d4987b
#
_cell.length_a   1.000
_cell.length_b   1.000
_cell.length_c   1.000
_cell.angle_alpha   90.00
_cell.angle_beta   90.00
_cell.angle_gamma   90.00
#
_symmetry.space_group_name_H-M   'P 1'
#
loop_
_entity.id
_entity.type
_entity.pdbx_description
1 polymer ?
#
loop_
_entity_poly.entity_id
_entity_poly.type
_entity_poly.pdbx_seq_one_letter_code
_entity_poly.pdbx_strand_id
1 'polypeptide(L)'
;MGSFPLCKIFVLVICFGLTLVPAAKSQTSTRAPTSDPQAVALANQSFSALVGATTINDVTLTGTVVRTASSDEGTGTVTLKALGTSQARLDMNLSDGQRSEIRNLSSTGSAQGLWVGPDRSAHSAAIHNTLTDAAWFFPALTVLSQTSNSTYLFTYVGQETRNGAAVQHIRAAQNVGYSDPLIQGLTNEDIYLDASSLLPVALTYNAHPDNNALSNIPVEVEFSNYQAVSGVKIPFRVQQVFNGTLFLDITIQSAALNTGLTSAAFAQ
;
A
#
# COMPACT_ATOMS: atom_id res chain seq x y z
N MET A 1 77.44 -67.47 32.99
CA MET A 1 76.33 -68.36 32.79
C MET A 1 75.13 -67.70 33.39
N GLY A 2 74.32 -67.03 32.66
CA GLY A 2 73.14 -66.33 33.07
C GLY A 2 72.20 -66.16 31.86
N SER A 3 71.11 -66.88 31.87
CA SER A 3 70.07 -66.77 30.87
C SER A 3 69.17 -65.55 31.07
N PHE A 4 68.97 -64.79 30.05
CA PHE A 4 67.97 -63.71 30.01
C PHE A 4 66.62 -64.23 29.46
N PRO A 5 65.50 -63.93 30.06
CA PRO A 5 64.21 -64.23 29.53
C PRO A 5 63.71 -63.23 28.49
N LEU A 6 63.16 -63.68 27.40
CA LEU A 6 62.48 -62.93 26.35
C LEU A 6 61.25 -62.20 26.91
N CYS A 7 61.23 -60.86 26.75
CA CYS A 7 60.04 -60.07 26.97
C CYS A 7 59.14 -60.08 25.73
N LYS A 8 57.92 -60.65 25.82
CA LYS A 8 56.92 -60.59 24.77
C LYS A 8 56.21 -59.23 24.80
N ILE A 9 56.45 -58.46 23.74
CA ILE A 9 55.69 -57.20 23.53
C ILE A 9 54.35 -57.57 22.91
N PHE A 10 53.25 -57.29 23.64
CA PHE A 10 51.89 -57.34 23.11
C PHE A 10 51.60 -55.97 22.44
N VAL A 11 51.46 -55.95 21.13
CA VAL A 11 50.99 -54.82 20.37
C VAL A 11 49.46 -54.79 20.39
N LEU A 12 48.90 -53.85 21.15
CA LEU A 12 47.45 -53.59 21.19
C LEU A 12 47.09 -52.69 19.99
N VAL A 13 46.46 -53.24 18.96
CA VAL A 13 45.93 -52.50 17.84
C VAL A 13 44.56 -51.92 18.25
N ILE A 14 44.52 -50.63 18.55
CA ILE A 14 43.25 -49.89 18.79
C ILE A 14 42.70 -49.48 17.41
N CYS A 15 41.67 -50.17 16.94
CA CYS A 15 40.88 -49.74 15.79
C CYS A 15 39.98 -48.56 16.19
N PHE A 16 40.35 -47.33 15.80
CA PHE A 16 39.46 -46.15 15.87
C PHE A 16 38.40 -46.26 14.78
N GLY A 17 37.21 -46.71 15.14
CA GLY A 17 36.06 -46.65 14.26
C GLY A 17 35.60 -45.18 14.08
N LEU A 18 35.87 -44.59 12.91
CA LEU A 18 35.32 -43.31 12.52
C LEU A 18 33.83 -43.48 12.23
N THR A 19 32.96 -43.16 13.17
CA THR A 19 31.51 -43.05 12.90
C THR A 19 31.25 -41.73 12.17
N LEU A 20 31.01 -41.83 10.87
CA LEU A 20 30.45 -40.72 10.07
C LEU A 20 29.04 -40.43 10.57
N VAL A 21 28.89 -39.37 11.35
CA VAL A 21 27.56 -38.80 11.70
C VAL A 21 27.08 -38.06 10.45
N PRO A 22 25.96 -38.43 9.82
CA PRO A 22 25.41 -37.66 8.72
C PRO A 22 24.99 -36.29 9.25
N ALA A 23 25.57 -35.23 8.68
CA ALA A 23 25.15 -33.86 8.97
C ALA A 23 23.68 -33.73 8.51
N ALA A 24 22.76 -33.66 9.46
CA ALA A 24 21.37 -33.34 9.19
C ALA A 24 21.34 -31.93 8.58
N LYS A 25 21.07 -31.84 7.27
CA LYS A 25 20.75 -30.59 6.63
C LYS A 25 19.47 -30.07 7.28
N SER A 26 19.59 -29.04 8.12
CA SER A 26 18.45 -28.29 8.60
C SER A 26 17.76 -27.69 7.37
N GLN A 27 16.65 -28.28 6.93
CA GLN A 27 15.75 -27.65 5.99
C GLN A 27 15.10 -26.50 6.76
N THR A 28 15.58 -25.28 6.57
CA THR A 28 14.84 -24.08 6.89
C THR A 28 13.61 -24.10 6.00
N SER A 29 12.51 -24.61 6.52
CA SER A 29 11.19 -24.45 5.92
C SER A 29 10.90 -22.95 5.96
N THR A 30 11.08 -22.25 4.85
CA THR A 30 10.62 -20.88 4.68
C THR A 30 9.10 -20.95 4.64
N ARG A 31 8.48 -20.81 5.82
CA ARG A 31 7.03 -20.64 5.91
C ARG A 31 6.67 -19.39 5.10
N ALA A 32 5.66 -19.51 4.24
CA ALA A 32 5.13 -18.35 3.53
C ALA A 32 4.79 -17.25 4.52
N PRO A 33 5.10 -15.98 4.20
CA PRO A 33 4.79 -14.86 5.09
C PRO A 33 3.28 -14.82 5.34
N THR A 34 2.91 -14.54 6.58
CA THR A 34 1.50 -14.43 7.01
C THR A 34 1.30 -13.06 7.64
N SER A 35 0.10 -12.51 7.47
CA SER A 35 -0.27 -11.26 8.12
C SER A 35 -0.22 -11.37 9.66
N ASP A 36 0.17 -10.26 10.29
CA ASP A 36 0.09 -10.10 11.74
C ASP A 36 -1.38 -10.01 12.17
N PRO A 37 -1.85 -10.86 13.09
CA PRO A 37 -3.24 -10.83 13.55
C PRO A 37 -3.66 -9.48 14.15
N GLN A 38 -2.75 -8.74 14.81
CA GLN A 38 -3.04 -7.41 15.37
C GLN A 38 -3.26 -6.40 14.25
N ALA A 39 -2.42 -6.42 13.20
CA ALA A 39 -2.58 -5.53 12.05
C ALA A 39 -3.89 -5.80 11.31
N VAL A 40 -4.23 -7.07 11.09
CA VAL A 40 -5.52 -7.48 10.48
C VAL A 40 -6.70 -7.02 11.32
N ALA A 41 -6.62 -7.17 12.67
CA ALA A 41 -7.67 -6.73 13.56
C ALA A 41 -7.88 -5.20 13.50
N LEU A 42 -6.79 -4.42 13.51
CA LEU A 42 -6.84 -2.96 13.38
C LEU A 42 -7.40 -2.51 12.03
N ALA A 43 -6.96 -3.13 10.93
CA ALA A 43 -7.47 -2.84 9.59
C ALA A 43 -8.98 -3.12 9.48
N ASN A 44 -9.45 -4.26 10.01
CA ASN A 44 -10.88 -4.60 10.04
C ASN A 44 -11.70 -3.62 10.91
N GLN A 45 -11.18 -3.22 12.06
CA GLN A 45 -11.84 -2.25 12.93
C GLN A 45 -11.90 -0.87 12.25
N SER A 46 -10.82 -0.44 11.61
CA SER A 46 -10.77 0.78 10.83
C SER A 46 -11.79 0.77 9.67
N PHE A 47 -11.79 -0.32 8.90
CA PHE A 47 -12.76 -0.48 7.82
C PHE A 47 -14.20 -0.43 8.34
N SER A 48 -14.49 -1.14 9.44
CA SER A 48 -15.81 -1.10 10.09
C SER A 48 -16.18 0.30 10.60
N ALA A 49 -15.21 1.06 11.13
CA ALA A 49 -15.43 2.43 11.56
C ALA A 49 -15.74 3.38 10.39
N LEU A 50 -15.17 3.10 9.21
CA LEU A 50 -15.44 3.85 7.97
C LEU A 50 -16.83 3.56 7.41
N VAL A 51 -17.17 2.28 7.22
CA VAL A 51 -18.34 1.91 6.40
C VAL A 51 -19.58 1.49 7.22
N GLY A 52 -19.42 1.20 8.51
CA GLY A 52 -20.49 0.67 9.34
C GLY A 52 -21.03 -0.65 8.75
N ALA A 53 -22.33 -0.69 8.47
CA ALA A 53 -22.99 -1.82 7.83
C ALA A 53 -23.15 -1.64 6.30
N THR A 54 -22.59 -0.59 5.72
CA THR A 54 -22.77 -0.25 4.30
C THR A 54 -21.74 -0.96 3.43
N THR A 55 -22.19 -1.67 2.39
CA THR A 55 -21.29 -2.17 1.36
C THR A 55 -20.99 -1.05 0.37
N ILE A 56 -19.71 -0.82 0.08
CA ILE A 56 -19.25 0.20 -0.87
C ILE A 56 -18.68 -0.49 -2.10
N ASN A 57 -19.27 -0.20 -3.27
CA ASN A 57 -18.77 -0.68 -4.55
C ASN A 57 -18.14 0.44 -5.37
N ASP A 58 -18.74 1.63 -5.33
CA ASP A 58 -18.24 2.81 -6.04
C ASP A 58 -18.51 4.09 -5.24
N VAL A 59 -17.73 5.11 -5.58
CA VAL A 59 -17.90 6.47 -5.03
C VAL A 59 -17.65 7.51 -6.10
N THR A 60 -18.41 8.59 -6.05
CA THR A 60 -18.13 9.85 -6.74
C THR A 60 -18.10 10.98 -5.72
N LEU A 61 -16.96 11.66 -5.64
CA LEU A 61 -16.78 12.85 -4.79
C LEU A 61 -16.60 14.06 -5.70
N THR A 62 -17.18 15.18 -5.34
CA THR A 62 -16.95 16.47 -6.01
C THR A 62 -16.55 17.54 -5.02
N GLY A 63 -15.77 18.52 -5.46
CA GLY A 63 -15.28 19.56 -4.58
C GLY A 63 -14.40 20.57 -5.28
N THR A 64 -13.56 21.22 -4.50
CA THR A 64 -12.54 22.14 -4.97
C THR A 64 -11.15 21.60 -4.70
N VAL A 65 -10.19 22.04 -5.48
CA VAL A 65 -8.78 21.65 -5.35
C VAL A 65 -7.87 22.85 -5.51
N VAL A 66 -6.84 22.88 -4.68
CA VAL A 66 -5.64 23.70 -4.89
C VAL A 66 -4.52 22.74 -5.25
N ARG A 67 -3.89 22.98 -6.40
CA ARG A 67 -2.72 22.26 -6.85
C ARG A 67 -1.51 23.17 -6.76
N THR A 68 -0.48 22.71 -6.06
CA THR A 68 0.77 23.45 -5.84
C THR A 68 1.92 22.61 -6.38
N ALA A 69 2.42 22.94 -7.55
CA ALA A 69 3.48 22.19 -8.21
C ALA A 69 4.46 23.13 -8.91
N SER A 70 5.27 23.83 -8.12
CA SER A 70 6.32 24.75 -8.63
C SER A 70 5.76 25.78 -9.62
N SER A 71 6.00 25.59 -10.93
CA SER A 71 5.50 26.48 -11.99
C SER A 71 4.08 26.17 -12.49
N ASP A 72 3.43 25.14 -11.92
CA ASP A 72 2.18 24.57 -12.39
C ASP A 72 1.15 24.60 -11.25
N GLU A 73 0.85 25.80 -10.76
CA GLU A 73 -0.10 26.06 -9.69
C GLU A 73 -1.49 26.39 -10.26
N GLY A 74 -2.52 25.89 -9.62
CA GLY A 74 -3.88 26.17 -10.05
C GLY A 74 -4.92 25.87 -8.97
N THR A 75 -6.03 26.60 -9.06
CA THR A 75 -7.21 26.35 -8.25
C THR A 75 -8.38 26.00 -9.15
N GLY A 76 -9.29 25.19 -8.68
CA GLY A 76 -10.46 24.85 -9.48
C GLY A 76 -11.36 23.81 -8.84
N THR A 77 -12.13 23.14 -9.70
CA THR A 77 -13.01 22.06 -9.27
C THR A 77 -12.37 20.69 -9.48
N VAL A 78 -12.79 19.73 -8.67
CA VAL A 78 -12.33 18.34 -8.76
C VAL A 78 -13.51 17.39 -8.73
N THR A 79 -13.39 16.32 -9.53
CA THR A 79 -14.24 15.14 -9.44
C THR A 79 -13.35 13.91 -9.26
N LEU A 80 -13.64 13.15 -8.21
CA LEU A 80 -12.94 11.92 -7.87
C LEU A 80 -13.92 10.76 -8.00
N LYS A 81 -13.54 9.72 -8.70
CA LYS A 81 -14.34 8.49 -8.87
C LYS A 81 -13.50 7.28 -8.51
N ALA A 82 -14.09 6.31 -7.82
CA ALA A 82 -13.48 5.01 -7.64
C ALA A 82 -14.50 3.88 -7.80
N LEU A 83 -14.04 2.74 -8.33
CA LEU A 83 -14.81 1.51 -8.48
C LEU A 83 -13.97 0.34 -7.96
N GLY A 84 -14.42 -0.24 -6.84
CA GLY A 84 -13.61 -1.18 -6.10
C GLY A 84 -12.26 -0.57 -5.72
N THR A 85 -11.27 -1.41 -5.48
CA THR A 85 -9.91 -0.99 -5.07
C THR A 85 -8.95 -0.75 -6.22
N SER A 86 -9.35 -1.03 -7.46
CA SER A 86 -8.43 -1.11 -8.61
C SER A 86 -8.66 -0.05 -9.68
N GLN A 87 -9.79 0.65 -9.65
CA GLN A 87 -10.12 1.67 -10.64
C GLN A 87 -10.43 3.00 -9.96
N ALA A 88 -9.74 4.05 -10.38
CA ALA A 88 -9.93 5.40 -9.89
C ALA A 88 -9.70 6.43 -10.99
N ARG A 89 -10.35 7.58 -10.85
CA ARG A 89 -10.19 8.72 -11.73
C ARG A 89 -10.30 10.01 -10.94
N LEU A 90 -9.33 10.86 -11.13
CA LEU A 90 -9.28 12.22 -10.62
C LEU A 90 -9.33 13.16 -11.83
N ASP A 91 -10.36 13.96 -11.95
CA ASP A 91 -10.48 15.02 -12.95
C ASP A 91 -10.42 16.38 -12.25
N MET A 92 -9.47 17.20 -12.63
CA MET A 92 -9.28 18.57 -12.13
C MET A 92 -9.52 19.56 -13.26
N ASN A 93 -10.41 20.52 -13.03
CA ASN A 93 -10.61 21.65 -13.94
C ASN A 93 -10.03 22.90 -13.28
N LEU A 94 -8.76 23.14 -13.53
CA LEU A 94 -7.96 24.19 -12.91
C LEU A 94 -7.93 25.47 -13.73
N SER A 95 -7.53 26.57 -13.12
CA SER A 95 -7.39 27.88 -13.78
C SER A 95 -6.39 27.87 -14.94
N ASP A 96 -5.43 26.95 -14.92
CA ASP A 96 -4.36 26.76 -15.91
C ASP A 96 -4.62 25.58 -16.87
N GLY A 97 -5.78 24.96 -16.82
CA GLY A 97 -6.22 23.90 -17.71
C GLY A 97 -6.72 22.63 -17.01
N GLN A 98 -7.32 21.77 -17.80
CA GLN A 98 -7.87 20.49 -17.33
C GLN A 98 -6.77 19.44 -17.19
N ARG A 99 -6.80 18.66 -16.12
CA ARG A 99 -5.92 17.50 -15.88
C ARG A 99 -6.72 16.31 -15.41
N SER A 100 -6.24 15.11 -15.75
CA SER A 100 -6.83 13.88 -15.26
C SER A 100 -5.73 12.90 -14.84
N GLU A 101 -5.97 12.18 -13.75
CA GLU A 101 -5.24 10.98 -13.36
C GLU A 101 -6.22 9.80 -13.39
N ILE A 102 -5.83 8.73 -14.07
CA ILE A 102 -6.69 7.56 -14.27
C ILE A 102 -5.92 6.31 -13.89
N ARG A 103 -6.54 5.48 -13.06
CA ARG A 103 -6.13 4.12 -12.77
C ARG A 103 -7.22 3.19 -13.25
N ASN A 104 -6.90 2.25 -14.11
CA ASN A 104 -7.84 1.29 -14.65
C ASN A 104 -7.21 -0.09 -14.84
N LEU A 105 -7.98 -1.01 -15.35
CA LEU A 105 -7.53 -2.35 -15.68
C LEU A 105 -7.49 -2.51 -17.20
N SER A 106 -6.44 -3.19 -17.69
CA SER A 106 -6.39 -3.65 -19.08
C SER A 106 -7.46 -4.71 -19.34
N SER A 107 -7.64 -5.08 -20.60
CA SER A 107 -8.54 -6.19 -20.99
C SER A 107 -8.11 -7.54 -20.37
N THR A 108 -6.86 -7.67 -19.94
CA THR A 108 -6.33 -8.86 -19.24
C THR A 108 -6.40 -8.75 -17.73
N GLY A 109 -6.96 -7.65 -17.17
CA GLY A 109 -7.05 -7.41 -15.74
C GLY A 109 -5.80 -6.84 -15.08
N SER A 110 -4.76 -6.47 -15.85
CA SER A 110 -3.56 -5.85 -15.31
C SER A 110 -3.78 -4.37 -15.01
N ALA A 111 -3.23 -3.88 -13.90
CA ALA A 111 -3.31 -2.48 -13.51
C ALA A 111 -2.62 -1.57 -14.57
N GLN A 112 -3.27 -0.46 -14.88
CA GLN A 112 -2.78 0.58 -15.77
C GLN A 112 -2.94 1.94 -15.13
N GLY A 113 -1.98 2.84 -15.36
CA GLY A 113 -2.03 4.23 -14.96
C GLY A 113 -1.85 5.15 -16.16
N LEU A 114 -2.59 6.26 -16.14
CA LEU A 114 -2.56 7.28 -17.17
C LEU A 114 -2.72 8.66 -16.52
N TRP A 115 -1.97 9.64 -16.98
CA TRP A 115 -2.24 11.03 -16.67
C TRP A 115 -2.40 11.85 -17.95
N VAL A 116 -3.28 12.84 -17.90
CA VAL A 116 -3.58 13.73 -19.03
C VAL A 116 -3.26 15.16 -18.60
N GLY A 117 -2.39 15.81 -19.35
CA GLY A 117 -1.99 17.19 -19.11
C GLY A 117 -3.00 18.22 -19.64
N PRO A 118 -2.76 19.54 -19.42
CA PRO A 118 -3.64 20.62 -19.88
C PRO A 118 -3.66 20.77 -21.41
N ASP A 119 -2.65 20.29 -22.10
CA ASP A 119 -2.57 20.18 -23.55
C ASP A 119 -3.37 18.99 -24.11
N ARG A 120 -4.04 18.21 -23.22
CA ARG A 120 -4.77 16.98 -23.50
C ARG A 120 -3.88 15.82 -23.98
N SER A 121 -2.58 15.95 -23.86
CA SER A 121 -1.68 14.80 -24.10
C SER A 121 -1.83 13.78 -22.98
N ALA A 122 -1.88 12.52 -23.37
CA ALA A 122 -1.99 11.40 -22.46
C ALA A 122 -0.65 10.69 -22.32
N HIS A 123 -0.27 10.41 -21.07
CA HIS A 123 1.00 9.77 -20.73
C HIS A 123 0.73 8.56 -19.85
N SER A 124 1.26 7.42 -20.23
CA SER A 124 1.17 6.21 -19.42
C SER A 124 2.10 6.32 -18.20
N ALA A 125 1.59 6.03 -17.03
CA ALA A 125 2.44 5.83 -15.86
C ALA A 125 3.18 4.50 -15.96
N ALA A 126 4.41 4.45 -15.45
CA ALA A 126 5.14 3.20 -15.35
C ALA A 126 4.39 2.21 -14.43
N ILE A 127 4.48 0.91 -14.74
CA ILE A 127 3.73 -0.13 -14.02
C ILE A 127 4.03 -0.14 -12.52
N HIS A 128 5.27 0.13 -12.12
CA HIS A 128 5.65 0.18 -10.71
C HIS A 128 4.94 1.30 -9.93
N ASN A 129 4.43 2.34 -10.60
CA ASN A 129 3.59 3.38 -10.01
C ASN A 129 2.10 3.00 -9.99
N THR A 130 1.73 1.79 -10.40
CA THR A 130 0.33 1.33 -10.37
C THR A 130 0.09 0.22 -9.34
N LEU A 131 1.08 -0.09 -8.52
CA LEU A 131 1.04 -1.20 -7.56
C LEU A 131 0.51 -0.80 -6.18
N THR A 132 0.30 0.49 -5.94
CA THR A 132 -0.34 1.04 -4.74
C THR A 132 -1.82 1.33 -4.98
N ASP A 133 -2.54 1.68 -3.94
CA ASP A 133 -3.99 1.92 -3.99
C ASP A 133 -4.41 2.91 -5.08
N ALA A 134 -5.27 2.47 -5.98
CA ALA A 134 -5.82 3.34 -7.03
C ALA A 134 -6.71 4.45 -6.42
N ALA A 135 -7.52 4.10 -5.43
CA ALA A 135 -8.46 5.00 -4.75
C ALA A 135 -7.85 5.66 -3.51
N TRP A 136 -6.59 6.08 -3.57
CA TRP A 136 -5.83 6.67 -2.46
C TRP A 136 -6.56 7.79 -1.70
N PHE A 137 -7.51 8.46 -2.35
CA PHE A 137 -8.30 9.56 -1.77
C PHE A 137 -9.54 9.10 -0.98
N PHE A 138 -9.88 7.80 -1.02
CA PHE A 138 -11.08 7.27 -0.38
C PHE A 138 -10.77 5.99 0.42
N PRO A 139 -10.46 6.11 1.72
CA PRO A 139 -9.96 5.00 2.54
C PRO A 139 -10.81 3.72 2.55
N ALA A 140 -12.13 3.83 2.33
CA ALA A 140 -13.01 2.66 2.29
C ALA A 140 -12.83 1.77 1.04
N LEU A 141 -12.15 2.25 0.00
CA LEU A 141 -11.80 1.50 -1.21
C LEU A 141 -10.27 1.35 -1.38
N THR A 142 -9.55 1.34 -0.27
CA THR A 142 -8.12 1.04 -0.22
C THR A 142 -7.85 -0.40 0.26
N VAL A 143 -6.59 -0.72 0.44
CA VAL A 143 -6.14 -1.99 1.01
C VAL A 143 -6.80 -2.36 2.34
N LEU A 144 -7.32 -1.39 3.10
CA LEU A 144 -8.10 -1.63 4.32
C LEU A 144 -9.30 -2.55 4.12
N SER A 145 -9.89 -2.58 2.91
CA SER A 145 -10.97 -3.48 2.54
C SER A 145 -10.51 -4.89 2.14
N GLN A 146 -9.18 -5.14 2.09
CA GLN A 146 -8.59 -6.34 1.53
C GLN A 146 -8.05 -7.33 2.58
N THR A 147 -8.45 -7.21 3.83
CA THR A 147 -7.92 -8.03 4.95
C THR A 147 -8.16 -9.53 4.81
N SER A 148 -9.18 -9.94 4.08
CA SER A 148 -9.48 -11.34 3.74
C SER A 148 -8.78 -11.83 2.47
N ASN A 149 -8.15 -10.95 1.71
CA ASN A 149 -7.43 -11.29 0.49
C ASN A 149 -6.01 -11.75 0.83
N SER A 150 -5.71 -13.03 0.66
CA SER A 150 -4.43 -13.66 1.03
C SER A 150 -3.23 -13.14 0.23
N THR A 151 -3.46 -12.37 -0.84
CA THR A 151 -2.37 -11.72 -1.57
C THR A 151 -1.86 -10.46 -0.88
N TYR A 152 -2.56 -9.94 0.13
CA TYR A 152 -2.11 -8.82 0.95
C TYR A 152 -1.54 -9.33 2.28
N LEU A 153 -0.46 -8.72 2.70
CA LEU A 153 0.20 -8.96 3.98
C LEU A 153 0.08 -7.69 4.83
N PHE A 154 -0.40 -7.86 6.04
CA PHE A 154 -0.52 -6.78 7.02
C PHE A 154 0.48 -6.98 8.14
N THR A 155 1.20 -5.93 8.52
CA THR A 155 2.19 -5.92 9.60
C THR A 155 1.85 -4.80 10.57
N TYR A 156 1.84 -5.09 11.87
CA TYR A 156 1.75 -4.05 12.89
C TYR A 156 3.13 -3.44 13.12
N VAL A 157 3.26 -2.15 12.87
CA VAL A 157 4.54 -1.42 13.04
C VAL A 157 4.66 -0.89 14.47
N GLY A 158 3.56 -0.37 15.03
CA GLY A 158 3.55 0.14 16.40
C GLY A 158 2.52 1.24 16.61
N GLN A 159 2.56 1.82 17.82
CA GLN A 159 1.85 3.04 18.13
C GLN A 159 2.84 4.20 18.07
N GLU A 160 2.43 5.29 17.41
CA GLU A 160 3.25 6.48 17.20
C GLU A 160 2.49 7.75 17.60
N THR A 161 3.19 8.89 17.55
CA THR A 161 2.58 10.22 17.67
C THR A 161 2.77 10.97 16.36
N ARG A 162 1.65 11.38 15.73
CA ARG A 162 1.63 12.22 14.54
C ARG A 162 0.82 13.49 14.83
N ASN A 163 1.40 14.65 14.54
CA ASN A 163 0.77 15.95 14.77
C ASN A 163 0.20 16.11 16.19
N GLY A 164 0.88 15.51 17.20
CA GLY A 164 0.48 15.57 18.61
C GLY A 164 -0.60 14.57 19.03
N ALA A 165 -1.13 13.74 18.11
CA ALA A 165 -2.11 12.72 18.39
C ALA A 165 -1.50 11.30 18.31
N ALA A 166 -1.98 10.39 19.18
CA ALA A 166 -1.58 8.99 19.12
C ALA A 166 -2.24 8.30 17.92
N VAL A 167 -1.46 7.52 17.16
CA VAL A 167 -1.91 6.74 16.02
C VAL A 167 -1.44 5.30 16.12
N GLN A 168 -2.23 4.38 15.57
CA GLN A 168 -1.80 3.00 15.31
C GLN A 168 -1.22 2.94 13.90
N HIS A 169 -0.02 2.43 13.76
CA HIS A 169 0.67 2.29 12.48
C HIS A 169 0.62 0.83 12.03
N ILE A 170 0.01 0.60 10.89
CA ILE A 170 0.01 -0.69 10.21
C ILE A 170 0.60 -0.51 8.80
N ARG A 171 1.30 -1.53 8.33
CA ARG A 171 1.81 -1.61 6.96
C ARG A 171 1.06 -2.69 6.22
N ALA A 172 0.63 -2.40 5.01
CA ALA A 172 0.14 -3.37 4.05
C ALA A 172 1.12 -3.48 2.88
N ALA A 173 1.26 -4.70 2.34
CA ALA A 173 2.03 -4.95 1.14
C ALA A 173 1.32 -6.01 0.29
N GLN A 174 1.36 -5.85 -1.02
CA GLN A 174 0.84 -6.84 -1.95
C GLN A 174 1.94 -7.85 -2.31
N ASN A 175 1.65 -9.15 -2.20
CA ASN A 175 2.54 -10.18 -2.70
C ASN A 175 2.37 -10.29 -4.23
N VAL A 176 3.22 -9.62 -4.96
CA VAL A 176 3.20 -9.60 -6.44
C VAL A 176 3.87 -10.84 -7.07
N GLY A 177 4.16 -11.87 -6.26
CA GLY A 177 4.74 -13.13 -6.74
C GLY A 177 6.25 -13.08 -6.99
N TYR A 178 6.92 -12.00 -6.61
CA TYR A 178 8.37 -11.86 -6.70
C TYR A 178 9.02 -12.08 -5.34
N SER A 179 10.15 -12.79 -5.32
CA SER A 179 10.95 -12.99 -4.10
C SER A 179 11.92 -11.84 -3.82
N ASP A 180 12.03 -10.87 -4.73
CA ASP A 180 12.91 -9.72 -4.59
C ASP A 180 12.27 -8.69 -3.64
N PRO A 181 12.94 -8.36 -2.51
CA PRO A 181 12.43 -7.37 -1.56
C PRO A 181 12.21 -5.97 -2.16
N LEU A 182 12.98 -5.60 -3.20
CA LEU A 182 12.80 -4.33 -3.91
C LEU A 182 11.44 -4.30 -4.61
N ILE A 183 11.08 -5.37 -5.31
CA ILE A 183 9.78 -5.47 -6.00
C ILE A 183 8.63 -5.48 -4.99
N GLN A 184 8.79 -6.20 -3.87
CA GLN A 184 7.80 -6.16 -2.79
C GLN A 184 7.66 -4.75 -2.19
N GLY A 185 8.78 -4.02 -2.05
CA GLY A 185 8.80 -2.64 -1.56
C GLY A 185 7.94 -1.67 -2.36
N LEU A 186 7.76 -1.93 -3.67
CA LEU A 186 6.92 -1.10 -4.55
C LEU A 186 5.42 -1.15 -4.22
N THR A 187 4.99 -2.09 -3.40
CA THR A 187 3.59 -2.26 -2.98
C THR A 187 3.34 -1.86 -1.54
N ASN A 188 4.37 -1.40 -0.82
CA ASN A 188 4.23 -1.04 0.58
C ASN A 188 3.40 0.23 0.74
N GLU A 189 2.41 0.14 1.62
CA GLU A 189 1.60 1.26 2.06
C GLU A 189 1.54 1.28 3.58
N ASP A 190 1.94 2.39 4.18
CA ASP A 190 1.87 2.61 5.62
C ASP A 190 0.59 3.39 5.94
N ILE A 191 -0.24 2.85 6.83
CA ILE A 191 -1.53 3.40 7.18
C ILE A 191 -1.51 3.80 8.65
N TYR A 192 -1.87 5.04 8.91
CA TYR A 192 -1.92 5.62 10.24
C TYR A 192 -3.37 5.83 10.66
N LEU A 193 -3.78 5.14 11.70
CA LEU A 193 -5.13 5.17 12.24
C LEU A 193 -5.14 5.97 13.54
N ASP A 194 -6.03 6.93 13.68
CA ASP A 194 -6.25 7.60 14.97
C ASP A 194 -6.52 6.56 16.06
N ALA A 195 -5.78 6.61 17.16
CA ALA A 195 -5.81 5.57 18.18
C ALA A 195 -7.16 5.44 18.90
N SER A 196 -8.02 6.46 18.84
CA SER A 196 -9.32 6.48 19.51
C SER A 196 -10.48 6.12 18.60
N SER A 197 -10.52 6.70 17.39
CA SER A 197 -11.60 6.50 16.42
C SER A 197 -11.32 5.39 15.42
N LEU A 198 -10.05 4.99 15.26
CA LEU A 198 -9.54 4.08 14.25
C LEU A 198 -9.79 4.54 12.80
N LEU A 199 -10.17 5.79 12.60
CA LEU A 199 -10.25 6.37 11.26
C LEU A 199 -8.84 6.63 10.73
N PRO A 200 -8.56 6.37 9.45
CA PRO A 200 -7.30 6.72 8.83
C PRO A 200 -7.05 8.23 8.91
N VAL A 201 -5.86 8.62 9.35
CA VAL A 201 -5.42 10.03 9.35
C VAL A 201 -4.37 10.28 8.30
N ALA A 202 -3.63 9.25 7.90
CA ALA A 202 -2.70 9.32 6.79
C ALA A 202 -2.48 7.95 6.14
N LEU A 203 -2.06 7.98 4.88
CA LEU A 203 -1.54 6.88 4.09
C LEU A 203 -0.22 7.34 3.48
N THR A 204 0.85 6.53 3.59
CA THR A 204 2.12 6.86 2.94
C THR A 204 2.60 5.70 2.05
N TYR A 205 3.19 6.06 0.93
CA TYR A 205 3.81 5.13 -0.01
C TYR A 205 4.94 5.84 -0.78
N ASN A 206 5.64 5.12 -1.63
CA ASN A 206 6.62 5.72 -2.53
C ASN A 206 6.09 5.73 -3.97
N ALA A 207 6.10 6.88 -4.61
CA ALA A 207 6.12 7.00 -6.04
C ALA A 207 7.57 6.90 -6.55
N HIS A 208 7.73 6.69 -7.86
CA HIS A 208 9.03 6.50 -8.47
C HIS A 208 9.09 7.23 -9.82
N PRO A 209 10.25 7.75 -10.25
CA PRO A 209 10.42 8.18 -11.62
C PRO A 209 10.08 7.04 -12.59
N ASP A 210 9.43 7.33 -13.70
CA ASP A 210 8.99 6.30 -14.67
C ASP A 210 10.13 5.41 -15.18
N ASN A 211 11.35 5.95 -15.23
CA ASN A 211 12.54 5.25 -15.68
C ASN A 211 13.39 4.64 -14.56
N ASN A 212 12.99 4.79 -13.29
CA ASN A 212 13.78 4.32 -12.15
C ASN A 212 12.94 3.93 -10.93
N ALA A 213 12.52 2.67 -10.87
CA ALA A 213 11.78 2.10 -9.75
C ALA A 213 12.56 2.03 -8.42
N LEU A 214 13.88 2.27 -8.44
CA LEU A 214 14.73 2.23 -7.24
C LEU A 214 14.85 3.60 -6.54
N SER A 215 14.39 4.67 -7.18
CA SER A 215 14.42 6.01 -6.61
C SER A 215 13.08 6.32 -5.97
N ASN A 216 13.05 6.40 -4.65
CA ASN A 216 11.84 6.67 -3.90
C ASN A 216 11.52 8.17 -3.89
N ILE A 217 10.26 8.49 -4.17
CA ILE A 217 9.66 9.80 -3.97
C ILE A 217 8.57 9.61 -2.91
N PRO A 218 8.79 10.00 -1.66
CA PRO A 218 7.80 9.83 -0.60
C PRO A 218 6.50 10.58 -0.92
N VAL A 219 5.39 9.87 -0.82
CA VAL A 219 4.05 10.43 -0.95
C VAL A 219 3.31 10.20 0.36
N GLU A 220 2.68 11.23 0.86
CA GLU A 220 1.78 11.18 2.00
C GLU A 220 0.41 11.71 1.60
N VAL A 221 -0.63 10.99 1.96
CA VAL A 221 -2.03 11.43 1.82
C VAL A 221 -2.59 11.61 3.22
N GLU A 222 -3.01 12.80 3.55
CA GLU A 222 -3.63 13.14 4.83
C GLU A 222 -5.14 13.22 4.70
N PHE A 223 -5.85 12.66 5.68
CA PHE A 223 -7.30 12.62 5.75
C PHE A 223 -7.81 13.39 6.96
N SER A 224 -8.75 14.29 6.74
CA SER A 224 -9.34 15.06 7.83
C SER A 224 -10.81 15.46 7.54
N ASN A 225 -11.46 16.10 8.52
CA ASN A 225 -12.83 16.57 8.41
C ASN A 225 -13.80 15.43 8.00
N TYR A 226 -13.75 14.31 8.70
CA TYR A 226 -14.63 13.18 8.42
C TYR A 226 -16.10 13.52 8.67
N GLN A 227 -16.94 13.27 7.68
CA GLN A 227 -18.39 13.44 7.74
C GLN A 227 -19.11 12.14 7.40
N ALA A 228 -20.31 11.96 7.94
CA ALA A 228 -21.12 10.80 7.63
C ALA A 228 -22.04 11.09 6.43
N VAL A 229 -21.91 10.27 5.38
CA VAL A 229 -22.81 10.28 4.22
C VAL A 229 -23.37 8.87 4.06
N SER A 230 -24.69 8.72 4.16
CA SER A 230 -25.36 7.42 4.10
C SER A 230 -24.76 6.35 5.02
N GLY A 231 -24.31 6.77 6.23
CA GLY A 231 -23.70 5.89 7.22
C GLY A 231 -22.19 5.65 7.06
N VAL A 232 -21.58 6.12 5.99
CA VAL A 232 -20.15 5.99 5.70
C VAL A 232 -19.40 7.24 6.14
N LYS A 233 -18.27 7.06 6.81
CA LYS A 233 -17.34 8.14 7.20
C LYS A 233 -16.42 8.48 6.03
N ILE A 234 -16.57 9.65 5.46
CA ILE A 234 -15.83 10.13 4.30
C ILE A 234 -14.97 11.31 4.75
N PRO A 235 -13.66 11.36 4.43
CA PRO A 235 -12.85 12.54 4.66
C PRO A 235 -13.30 13.67 3.71
N PHE A 236 -13.69 14.82 4.25
CA PHE A 236 -14.07 15.99 3.46
C PHE A 236 -12.89 16.91 3.18
N ARG A 237 -11.71 16.59 3.68
CA ARG A 237 -10.45 17.17 3.25
C ARG A 237 -9.43 16.05 3.03
N VAL A 238 -8.82 16.06 1.85
CA VAL A 238 -7.74 15.15 1.46
C VAL A 238 -6.58 15.98 0.94
N GLN A 239 -5.40 15.79 1.54
CA GLN A 239 -4.19 16.48 1.11
C GLN A 239 -3.18 15.47 0.64
N GLN A 240 -2.51 15.73 -0.48
CA GLN A 240 -1.43 14.91 -0.99
C GLN A 240 -0.13 15.72 -0.96
N VAL A 241 0.88 15.13 -0.32
CA VAL A 241 2.19 15.73 -0.14
C VAL A 241 3.21 14.86 -0.89
N PHE A 242 3.96 15.47 -1.80
CA PHE A 242 5.04 14.83 -2.54
C PHE A 242 6.38 15.33 -2.04
N ASN A 243 7.24 14.42 -1.62
CA ASN A 243 8.60 14.73 -1.14
C ASN A 243 8.60 15.88 -0.11
N GLY A 244 7.64 15.86 0.82
CA GLY A 244 7.47 16.87 1.88
C GLY A 244 6.84 18.19 1.44
N THR A 245 6.42 18.31 0.17
CA THR A 245 5.76 19.51 -0.35
C THR A 245 4.29 19.23 -0.63
N LEU A 246 3.39 20.09 -0.13
CA LEU A 246 1.97 19.99 -0.43
C LEU A 246 1.75 20.10 -1.95
N PHE A 247 1.12 19.07 -2.51
CA PHE A 247 0.88 18.96 -3.95
C PHE A 247 -0.58 19.20 -4.30
N LEU A 248 -1.51 18.54 -3.57
CA LEU A 248 -2.95 18.75 -3.72
C LEU A 248 -3.58 19.02 -2.36
N ASP A 249 -4.46 20.01 -2.30
CA ASP A 249 -5.38 20.23 -1.18
C ASP A 249 -6.81 20.20 -1.70
N ILE A 250 -7.51 19.10 -1.41
CA ILE A 250 -8.84 18.82 -1.92
C ILE A 250 -9.85 19.01 -0.79
N THR A 251 -10.85 19.86 -1.04
CA THR A 251 -12.01 20.04 -0.15
C THR A 251 -13.24 19.44 -0.82
N ILE A 252 -13.76 18.36 -0.26
CA ILE A 252 -14.96 17.70 -0.75
C ILE A 252 -16.20 18.50 -0.37
N GLN A 253 -17.13 18.64 -1.30
CA GLN A 253 -18.41 19.34 -1.14
C GLN A 253 -19.59 18.39 -1.22
N SER A 254 -19.46 17.32 -2.01
CA SER A 254 -20.51 16.29 -2.09
C SER A 254 -19.90 14.91 -2.30
N ALA A 255 -20.64 13.89 -1.86
CA ALA A 255 -20.29 12.49 -2.04
C ALA A 255 -21.55 11.69 -2.43
N ALA A 256 -21.42 10.86 -3.45
CA ALA A 256 -22.42 9.89 -3.88
C ALA A 256 -21.81 8.49 -3.87
N LEU A 257 -22.49 7.54 -3.22
CA LEU A 257 -22.04 6.17 -3.03
C LEU A 257 -22.91 5.21 -3.83
N ASN A 258 -22.30 4.17 -4.37
CA ASN A 258 -23.01 3.07 -5.06
C ASN A 258 -23.95 3.57 -6.19
N THR A 259 -23.43 4.46 -7.02
CA THR A 259 -24.17 5.05 -8.14
C THR A 259 -24.20 4.17 -9.39
N GLY A 260 -23.53 3.01 -9.33
CA GLY A 260 -23.46 2.07 -10.44
C GLY A 260 -22.41 2.47 -11.48
N LEU A 261 -21.26 3.01 -11.02
CA LEU A 261 -20.12 3.24 -11.91
C LEU A 261 -19.70 1.94 -12.59
N THR A 262 -19.31 2.05 -13.85
CA THR A 262 -18.75 0.94 -14.63
C THR A 262 -17.34 1.30 -15.09
N SER A 263 -16.58 0.33 -15.58
CA SER A 263 -15.23 0.55 -16.11
C SER A 263 -15.16 1.61 -17.21
N ALA A 264 -16.28 1.89 -17.90
CA ALA A 264 -16.36 2.96 -18.89
C ALA A 264 -16.10 4.37 -18.29
N ALA A 265 -16.37 4.56 -16.99
CA ALA A 265 -16.10 5.83 -16.30
C ALA A 265 -14.59 6.09 -16.12
N PHE A 266 -13.75 5.08 -16.31
CA PHE A 266 -12.30 5.08 -16.13
C PHE A 266 -11.54 4.91 -17.47
N ALA A 267 -12.26 4.97 -18.59
CA ALA A 267 -11.64 5.08 -19.90
C ALA A 267 -11.00 6.47 -20.11
N GLN A 268 -10.06 6.54 -21.05
CA GLN A 268 -9.46 7.79 -21.49
C GLN A 268 -10.47 8.66 -22.23
#